data_44005f08aa348070ee91ae56c7d12bd0
#
_entry.id   44005f08aa348070ee91ae56c7d12bd0
#
_cell.length_a   1.000
_cell.length_b   1.000
_cell.length_c   1.000
_cell.angle_alpha   90.00
_cell.angle_beta   90.00
_cell.angle_gamma   90.00
#
_symmetry.space_group_name_H-M   'P 1'
#
loop_
_entity.id
_entity.type
_entity.pdbx_description
1 polymer ?
#
loop_
_entity_poly.entity_id
_entity_poly.type
_entity_poly.pdbx_seq_one_letter_code
_entity_poly.pdbx_strand_id
1 'polypeptide(L)'
;AAPHANWNNLDRQSAGSDIYSACLTVREYLALTPWRRLLYRLPRHPLIANVLLPPLVFLLLYRVPFDTPSAWARERWSVWLTDLALVALFGALVALFGWREVLLIHLPIMIVASILGVWLFSLQHRFETSRWLGHGDWSFVEAALEGSSYFQLPPVLRWLTGNIGFHHVHHLNPRVPNYRLRACHDAVNALHPVRGLSLLAGLRAPRLTLWDEARGRLVRFADARPL
;
A
#
# COMPACT_ATOMS: atom_id res chain seq x y z
N ALA A 1 -10.02 6.23 9.49
CA ALA A 1 -9.29 6.17 10.77
C ALA A 1 -9.01 4.72 11.22
N ALA A 2 -9.92 3.76 10.96
CA ALA A 2 -9.76 2.37 11.41
C ALA A 2 -8.58 1.60 10.78
N PRO A 3 -8.24 1.74 9.49
CA PRO A 3 -7.11 1.02 8.89
C PRO A 3 -5.76 1.36 9.54
N HIS A 4 -5.52 2.65 9.84
CA HIS A 4 -4.25 3.11 10.40
C HIS A 4 -3.99 2.66 11.86
N ALA A 5 -5.01 2.14 12.55
CA ALA A 5 -4.90 1.70 13.93
C ALA A 5 -4.39 0.25 14.10
N ASN A 6 -4.26 -0.51 13.02
CA ASN A 6 -3.99 -1.96 13.10
C ASN A 6 -2.89 -2.44 12.12
N TRP A 7 -2.12 -1.53 11.55
CA TRP A 7 -1.04 -1.89 10.62
C TRP A 7 0.02 -2.77 11.29
N ASN A 8 0.55 -3.72 10.54
CA ASN A 8 1.61 -4.62 10.97
C ASN A 8 1.31 -5.44 12.25
N ASN A 9 0.01 -5.64 12.55
CA ASN A 9 -0.44 -6.53 13.59
C ASN A 9 -0.83 -7.90 12.98
N LEU A 10 -0.07 -8.94 13.28
CA LEU A 10 -0.25 -10.29 12.72
C LEU A 10 -1.60 -10.92 13.10
N ASP A 11 -2.11 -10.62 14.30
CA ASP A 11 -3.35 -11.23 14.81
C ASP A 11 -4.63 -10.53 14.32
N ARG A 12 -4.52 -9.30 13.81
CA ARG A 12 -5.65 -8.49 13.34
C ARG A 12 -5.79 -8.44 11.82
N GLN A 13 -4.94 -9.17 11.13
CA GLN A 13 -5.07 -9.30 9.69
C GLN A 13 -6.29 -10.17 9.38
N SER A 14 -7.28 -9.59 8.73
CA SER A 14 -8.29 -10.39 8.06
C SER A 14 -7.57 -11.23 7.00
N ALA A 15 -7.43 -12.51 7.27
CA ALA A 15 -6.67 -13.45 6.45
C ALA A 15 -7.11 -13.32 4.98
N GLY A 16 -6.28 -12.69 4.16
CA GLY A 16 -6.41 -12.69 2.71
C GLY A 16 -7.12 -11.52 2.05
N SER A 17 -7.66 -10.53 2.76
CA SER A 17 -8.45 -9.45 2.13
C SER A 17 -7.61 -8.37 1.45
N ASP A 18 -6.37 -8.16 1.88
CA ASP A 18 -5.47 -7.17 1.28
C ASP A 18 -4.09 -7.76 0.98
N ILE A 19 -3.81 -7.95 -0.31
CA ILE A 19 -2.54 -8.51 -0.78
C ILE A 19 -1.34 -7.58 -0.55
N TYR A 20 -1.57 -6.30 -0.29
CA TYR A 20 -0.53 -5.29 -0.13
C TYR A 20 -0.14 -5.05 1.33
N SER A 21 -1.07 -5.22 2.26
CA SER A 21 -0.87 -4.94 3.68
C SER A 21 -0.83 -6.19 4.57
N ALA A 22 -1.29 -7.34 4.08
CA ALA A 22 -1.29 -8.60 4.81
C ALA A 22 -0.20 -9.55 4.33
N CYS A 23 0.46 -10.26 5.25
CA CYS A 23 1.41 -11.33 4.92
C CYS A 23 1.23 -12.52 5.86
N LEU A 24 1.52 -13.71 5.35
CA LEU A 24 1.67 -14.92 6.17
C LEU A 24 3.08 -14.97 6.76
N THR A 25 3.20 -15.63 7.90
CA THR A 25 4.51 -16.05 8.42
C THR A 25 5.07 -17.16 7.52
N VAL A 26 6.39 -17.36 7.56
CA VAL A 26 7.03 -18.48 6.85
C VAL A 26 6.43 -19.80 7.29
N ARG A 27 6.19 -19.97 8.59
CA ARG A 27 5.59 -21.20 9.17
C ARG A 27 4.19 -21.46 8.63
N GLU A 28 3.31 -20.44 8.66
CA GLU A 28 1.95 -20.56 8.12
C GLU A 28 1.97 -20.89 6.64
N TYR A 29 2.82 -20.22 5.85
CA TYR A 29 2.96 -20.48 4.43
C TYR A 29 3.43 -21.91 4.14
N LEU A 30 4.41 -22.44 4.89
CA LEU A 30 4.89 -23.80 4.73
C LEU A 30 3.87 -24.85 5.21
N ALA A 31 2.93 -24.51 6.07
CA ALA A 31 1.81 -25.35 6.47
C ALA A 31 0.69 -25.45 5.40
N LEU A 32 0.65 -24.55 4.42
CA LEU A 32 -0.34 -24.59 3.36
C LEU A 32 -0.12 -25.79 2.42
N THR A 33 -1.23 -26.32 1.88
CA THR A 33 -1.18 -27.28 0.78
C THR A 33 -0.56 -26.66 -0.48
N PRO A 34 0.02 -27.45 -1.41
CA PRO A 34 0.63 -26.93 -2.64
C PRO A 34 -0.30 -26.01 -3.45
N TRP A 35 -1.59 -26.36 -3.55
CA TRP A 35 -2.59 -25.55 -4.22
C TRP A 35 -2.83 -24.20 -3.53
N ARG A 36 -2.97 -24.19 -2.21
CA ARG A 36 -3.13 -22.95 -1.44
C ARG A 36 -1.88 -22.07 -1.50
N ARG A 37 -0.68 -22.66 -1.54
CA ARG A 37 0.56 -21.91 -1.79
C ARG A 37 0.53 -21.23 -3.15
N LEU A 38 0.08 -21.92 -4.20
CA LEU A 38 -0.05 -21.34 -5.55
C LEU A 38 -1.04 -20.17 -5.54
N LEU A 39 -2.23 -20.35 -4.96
CA LEU A 39 -3.24 -19.30 -4.83
C LEU A 39 -2.74 -18.08 -4.02
N TYR A 40 -1.90 -18.29 -3.01
CA TYR A 40 -1.28 -17.21 -2.25
C TYR A 40 -0.18 -16.50 -3.04
N ARG A 41 0.62 -17.24 -3.82
CA ARG A 41 1.73 -16.71 -4.63
C ARG A 41 1.28 -15.91 -5.83
N LEU A 42 0.25 -16.39 -6.53
CA LEU A 42 -0.17 -15.84 -7.80
C LEU A 42 -0.50 -14.34 -7.73
N PRO A 43 -1.41 -13.86 -6.86
CA PRO A 43 -1.71 -12.43 -6.75
C PRO A 43 -0.54 -11.60 -6.19
N ARG A 44 0.43 -12.23 -5.52
CA ARG A 44 1.63 -11.59 -4.94
C ARG A 44 2.85 -11.64 -5.85
N HIS A 45 2.71 -12.20 -7.05
CA HIS A 45 3.77 -12.10 -8.05
C HIS A 45 4.00 -10.63 -8.43
N PRO A 46 5.25 -10.11 -8.44
CA PRO A 46 5.51 -8.67 -8.65
C PRO A 46 4.85 -8.08 -9.89
N LEU A 47 4.84 -8.80 -11.01
CA LEU A 47 4.17 -8.37 -12.24
C LEU A 47 2.65 -8.28 -12.05
N ILE A 48 2.04 -9.27 -11.41
CA ILE A 48 0.59 -9.29 -11.19
C ILE A 48 0.21 -8.21 -10.20
N ALA A 49 0.81 -8.22 -9.00
CA ALA A 49 0.47 -7.31 -7.92
C ALA A 49 0.73 -5.83 -8.25
N ASN A 50 1.82 -5.52 -8.97
CA ASN A 50 2.24 -4.12 -9.14
C ASN A 50 2.04 -3.59 -10.57
N VAL A 51 1.68 -4.42 -11.54
CA VAL A 51 1.49 -3.97 -12.92
C VAL A 51 0.10 -4.29 -13.44
N LEU A 52 -0.36 -5.55 -13.30
CA LEU A 52 -1.62 -5.99 -13.90
C LEU A 52 -2.84 -5.66 -13.03
N LEU A 53 -2.76 -5.91 -11.72
CA LEU A 53 -3.88 -5.66 -10.80
C LEU A 53 -4.18 -4.17 -10.57
N PRO A 54 -3.21 -3.25 -10.41
CA PRO A 54 -3.51 -1.87 -10.09
C PRO A 54 -4.47 -1.18 -11.05
N PRO A 55 -4.28 -1.23 -12.38
CA PRO A 55 -5.24 -0.62 -13.31
C PRO A 55 -6.64 -1.23 -13.20
N LEU A 56 -6.75 -2.55 -13.03
CA LEU A 56 -8.05 -3.22 -12.86
C LEU A 56 -8.75 -2.80 -11.57
N VAL A 57 -8.01 -2.72 -10.46
CA VAL A 57 -8.54 -2.28 -9.17
C VAL A 57 -9.04 -0.83 -9.25
N PHE A 58 -8.24 0.09 -9.80
CA PHE A 58 -8.62 1.50 -9.88
C PHE A 58 -9.72 1.78 -10.89
N LEU A 59 -9.71 1.10 -12.05
CA LEU A 59 -10.70 1.34 -13.10
C LEU A 59 -12.04 0.64 -12.83
N LEU A 60 -12.02 -0.50 -12.15
CA LEU A 60 -13.22 -1.34 -12.00
C LEU A 60 -13.64 -1.50 -10.53
N LEU A 61 -12.74 -1.94 -9.66
CA LEU A 61 -13.10 -2.37 -8.32
C LEU A 61 -13.50 -1.18 -7.42
N TYR A 62 -12.74 -0.09 -7.47
CA TYR A 62 -13.06 1.12 -6.68
C TYR A 62 -14.25 1.93 -7.22
N ARG A 63 -14.90 1.45 -8.27
CA ARG A 63 -16.18 2.02 -8.75
C ARG A 63 -17.38 1.48 -7.96
N VAL A 64 -17.19 0.50 -7.09
CA VAL A 64 -18.27 -0.10 -6.29
C VAL A 64 -17.85 -0.13 -4.83
N PRO A 65 -18.70 0.31 -3.88
CA PRO A 65 -18.37 0.30 -2.45
C PRO A 65 -18.52 -1.13 -1.86
N PHE A 66 -17.79 -2.12 -2.42
CA PHE A 66 -17.91 -3.55 -2.09
C PHE A 66 -17.38 -3.89 -0.69
N ASP A 67 -16.38 -3.15 -0.21
CA ASP A 67 -15.72 -3.32 1.10
C ASP A 67 -16.23 -2.36 2.17
N THR A 68 -17.14 -1.45 1.80
CA THR A 68 -17.69 -0.44 2.70
C THR A 68 -18.93 -0.99 3.42
N PRO A 69 -18.94 -1.09 4.76
CA PRO A 69 -20.08 -1.58 5.52
C PRO A 69 -21.38 -0.87 5.14
N SER A 70 -22.49 -1.63 5.12
CA SER A 70 -23.81 -1.08 4.76
C SER A 70 -24.28 0.06 5.68
N ALA A 71 -23.86 0.02 6.95
CA ALA A 71 -24.14 1.08 7.92
C ALA A 71 -23.43 2.42 7.60
N TRP A 72 -22.42 2.42 6.75
CA TRP A 72 -21.67 3.62 6.35
C TRP A 72 -22.28 4.24 5.08
N ALA A 73 -23.53 4.66 5.19
CA ALA A 73 -24.30 5.18 4.06
C ALA A 73 -23.64 6.38 3.39
N ARG A 74 -23.09 7.32 4.17
CA ARG A 74 -22.42 8.53 3.66
C ARG A 74 -21.21 8.17 2.77
N GLU A 75 -20.38 7.24 3.20
CA GLU A 75 -19.19 6.79 2.49
C GLU A 75 -19.58 6.06 1.19
N ARG A 76 -20.62 5.21 1.26
CA ARG A 76 -21.16 4.53 0.09
C ARG A 76 -21.73 5.51 -0.95
N TRP A 77 -22.51 6.50 -0.50
CA TRP A 77 -23.02 7.56 -1.38
C TRP A 77 -21.90 8.40 -1.99
N SER A 78 -20.80 8.65 -1.25
CA SER A 78 -19.63 9.35 -1.77
C SER A 78 -19.02 8.63 -2.98
N VAL A 79 -18.98 7.30 -3.00
CA VAL A 79 -18.50 6.53 -4.17
C VAL A 79 -19.40 6.77 -5.37
N TRP A 80 -20.73 6.62 -5.22
CA TRP A 80 -21.68 6.80 -6.32
C TRP A 80 -21.71 8.23 -6.86
N LEU A 81 -21.61 9.24 -5.99
CA LEU A 81 -21.53 10.64 -6.41
C LEU A 81 -20.23 10.93 -7.16
N THR A 82 -19.12 10.33 -6.73
CA THR A 82 -17.84 10.42 -7.42
C THR A 82 -17.94 9.79 -8.81
N ASP A 83 -18.55 8.63 -8.94
CA ASP A 83 -18.70 7.97 -10.23
C ASP A 83 -19.63 8.76 -11.17
N LEU A 84 -20.73 9.32 -10.65
CA LEU A 84 -21.60 10.20 -11.42
C LEU A 84 -20.83 11.44 -11.94
N ALA A 85 -20.02 12.06 -11.07
CA ALA A 85 -19.20 13.21 -11.46
C ALA A 85 -18.15 12.83 -12.52
N LEU A 86 -17.54 11.65 -12.41
CA LEU A 86 -16.61 11.14 -13.41
C LEU A 86 -17.30 10.86 -14.75
N VAL A 87 -18.48 10.24 -14.72
CA VAL A 87 -19.27 10.00 -15.95
C VAL A 87 -19.62 11.32 -16.61
N ALA A 88 -20.07 12.32 -15.85
CA ALA A 88 -20.38 13.64 -16.38
C ALA A 88 -19.15 14.33 -16.97
N LEU A 89 -18.01 14.29 -16.25
CA LEU A 89 -16.74 14.87 -16.71
C LEU A 89 -16.24 14.21 -18.00
N PHE A 90 -16.16 12.87 -18.01
CA PHE A 90 -15.69 12.14 -19.19
C PHE A 90 -16.66 12.25 -20.37
N GLY A 91 -17.97 12.25 -20.09
CA GLY A 91 -18.98 12.51 -21.11
C GLY A 91 -18.80 13.87 -21.77
N ALA A 92 -18.56 14.92 -20.98
CA ALA A 92 -18.26 16.25 -21.49
C ALA A 92 -16.95 16.29 -22.32
N LEU A 93 -15.88 15.66 -21.81
CA LEU A 93 -14.61 15.59 -22.54
C LEU A 93 -14.76 14.85 -23.88
N VAL A 94 -15.49 13.73 -23.88
CA VAL A 94 -15.78 12.98 -25.11
C VAL A 94 -16.61 13.80 -26.11
N ALA A 95 -17.59 14.54 -25.61
CA ALA A 95 -18.40 15.43 -26.49
C ALA A 95 -17.58 16.58 -27.07
N LEU A 96 -16.59 17.10 -26.35
CA LEU A 96 -15.76 18.21 -26.80
C LEU A 96 -14.59 17.78 -27.70
N PHE A 97 -13.95 16.65 -27.39
CA PHE A 97 -12.68 16.27 -28.01
C PHE A 97 -12.75 14.95 -28.80
N GLY A 98 -13.81 14.19 -28.66
CA GLY A 98 -13.92 12.83 -29.20
C GLY A 98 -13.43 11.73 -28.24
N TRP A 99 -14.01 10.52 -28.39
CA TRP A 99 -13.72 9.41 -27.52
C TRP A 99 -12.29 8.85 -27.68
N ARG A 100 -11.74 8.91 -28.89
CA ARG A 100 -10.39 8.40 -29.21
C ARG A 100 -9.33 9.23 -28.49
N GLU A 101 -9.43 10.53 -28.57
CA GLU A 101 -8.50 11.50 -27.97
C GLU A 101 -8.50 11.36 -26.44
N VAL A 102 -9.70 11.31 -25.86
CA VAL A 102 -9.87 11.13 -24.42
C VAL A 102 -9.29 9.79 -23.98
N LEU A 103 -9.56 8.71 -24.69
CA LEU A 103 -9.05 7.37 -24.34
C LEU A 103 -7.52 7.30 -24.47
N LEU A 104 -6.96 7.77 -25.58
CA LEU A 104 -5.52 7.72 -25.83
C LEU A 104 -4.69 8.54 -24.83
N ILE A 105 -5.25 9.62 -24.30
CA ILE A 105 -4.56 10.42 -23.28
C ILE A 105 -4.80 9.85 -21.90
N HIS A 106 -6.05 9.55 -21.54
CA HIS A 106 -6.43 9.23 -20.16
C HIS A 106 -6.03 7.82 -19.74
N LEU A 107 -6.19 6.84 -20.63
CA LEU A 107 -5.92 5.46 -20.28
C LEU A 107 -4.45 5.21 -19.91
N PRO A 108 -3.45 5.68 -20.69
CA PRO A 108 -2.05 5.54 -20.28
C PRO A 108 -1.73 6.27 -18.96
N ILE A 109 -2.30 7.46 -18.75
CA ILE A 109 -2.13 8.21 -17.49
C ILE A 109 -2.67 7.38 -16.31
N MET A 110 -3.87 6.84 -16.41
CA MET A 110 -4.50 6.04 -15.35
C MET A 110 -3.72 4.75 -15.07
N ILE A 111 -3.22 4.08 -16.11
CA ILE A 111 -2.41 2.87 -15.98
C ILE A 111 -1.12 3.20 -15.21
N VAL A 112 -0.37 4.20 -15.65
CA VAL A 112 0.89 4.58 -15.00
C VAL A 112 0.66 5.08 -13.57
N ALA A 113 -0.34 5.92 -13.36
CA ALA A 113 -0.67 6.45 -12.04
C ALA A 113 -1.09 5.35 -11.06
N SER A 114 -1.89 4.37 -11.50
CA SER A 114 -2.30 3.24 -10.66
C SER A 114 -1.12 2.34 -10.29
N ILE A 115 -0.23 2.04 -11.24
CA ILE A 115 0.99 1.25 -11.01
C ILE A 115 1.89 1.95 -9.98
N LEU A 116 2.19 3.23 -10.19
CA LEU A 116 3.04 4.00 -9.29
C LEU A 116 2.39 4.17 -7.90
N GLY A 117 1.09 4.44 -7.87
CA GLY A 117 0.34 4.61 -6.61
C GLY A 117 0.34 3.34 -5.77
N VAL A 118 0.04 2.18 -6.37
CA VAL A 118 0.04 0.90 -5.66
C VAL A 118 1.47 0.48 -5.26
N TRP A 119 2.46 0.71 -6.11
CA TRP A 119 3.85 0.44 -5.75
C TRP A 119 4.28 1.28 -4.54
N LEU A 120 4.02 2.60 -4.54
CA LEU A 120 4.29 3.48 -3.40
C LEU A 120 3.55 3.02 -2.15
N PHE A 121 2.26 2.71 -2.25
CA PHE A 121 1.47 2.20 -1.13
C PHE A 121 2.05 0.90 -0.55
N SER A 122 2.38 -0.06 -1.43
CA SER A 122 2.94 -1.33 -1.00
C SER A 122 4.26 -1.17 -0.25
N LEU A 123 5.20 -0.36 -0.75
CA LEU A 123 6.50 -0.18 -0.12
C LEU A 123 6.45 0.61 1.20
N GLN A 124 5.37 1.33 1.45
CA GLN A 124 5.18 2.04 2.72
C GLN A 124 5.04 1.11 3.92
N HIS A 125 4.58 -0.13 3.69
CA HIS A 125 4.32 -1.12 4.73
C HIS A 125 5.10 -2.43 4.55
N ARG A 126 5.62 -2.68 3.35
CA ARG A 126 6.32 -3.92 2.98
C ARG A 126 7.73 -3.62 2.52
N PHE A 127 8.63 -3.55 3.48
CA PHE A 127 10.07 -3.39 3.27
C PHE A 127 10.83 -4.33 4.20
N GLU A 128 12.09 -4.63 3.90
CA GLU A 128 12.83 -5.71 4.56
C GLU A 128 12.85 -5.60 6.09
N THR A 129 12.98 -4.40 6.60
CA THR A 129 13.06 -4.12 8.05
C THR A 129 11.72 -3.70 8.67
N SER A 130 10.60 -3.78 7.94
CA SER A 130 9.28 -3.49 8.53
C SER A 130 8.97 -4.50 9.61
N ARG A 131 8.61 -4.01 10.80
CA ARG A 131 8.35 -4.85 11.96
C ARG A 131 6.89 -5.28 11.98
N TRP A 132 6.67 -6.57 12.23
CA TRP A 132 5.34 -7.17 12.36
C TRP A 132 5.25 -7.85 13.71
N LEU A 133 4.24 -7.54 14.50
CA LEU A 133 4.11 -7.98 15.89
C LEU A 133 2.75 -8.63 16.13
N GLY A 134 2.73 -9.62 17.04
CA GLY A 134 1.49 -10.12 17.59
C GLY A 134 0.81 -9.09 18.50
N HIS A 135 -0.46 -9.33 18.83
CA HIS A 135 -1.30 -8.38 19.57
C HIS A 135 -0.71 -7.98 20.94
N GLY A 136 -0.03 -8.93 21.62
CA GLY A 136 0.54 -8.68 22.95
C GLY A 136 1.71 -7.68 22.96
N ASP A 137 2.48 -7.65 21.89
CA ASP A 137 3.68 -6.81 21.76
C ASP A 137 3.46 -5.59 20.85
N TRP A 138 2.27 -5.45 20.27
CA TRP A 138 1.97 -4.38 19.32
C TRP A 138 1.72 -3.04 20.02
N SER A 139 2.48 -2.02 19.65
CA SER A 139 2.23 -0.64 20.05
C SER A 139 2.01 0.27 18.82
N PHE A 140 1.14 1.28 18.98
CA PHE A 140 0.84 2.23 17.90
C PHE A 140 2.08 3.00 17.45
N VAL A 141 2.92 3.44 18.39
CA VAL A 141 4.11 4.25 18.10
C VAL A 141 5.15 3.41 17.35
N GLU A 142 5.43 2.19 17.81
CA GLU A 142 6.36 1.28 17.14
C GLU A 142 5.85 0.87 15.76
N ALA A 143 4.57 0.55 15.63
CA ALA A 143 3.97 0.24 14.35
C ALA A 143 4.04 1.42 13.37
N ALA A 144 3.90 2.66 13.85
CA ALA A 144 4.07 3.85 13.02
C ALA A 144 5.53 4.08 12.60
N LEU A 145 6.49 3.94 13.50
CA LEU A 145 7.90 4.26 13.26
C LEU A 145 8.67 3.12 12.57
N GLU A 146 8.40 1.87 12.94
CA GLU A 146 9.13 0.68 12.48
C GLU A 146 8.31 -0.15 11.47
N GLY A 147 6.98 -0.05 11.50
CA GLY A 147 6.07 -0.69 10.56
C GLY A 147 5.76 0.13 9.31
N SER A 148 6.15 1.42 9.29
CA SER A 148 5.96 2.32 8.15
C SER A 148 7.28 2.90 7.67
N SER A 149 7.45 3.04 6.36
CA SER A 149 8.73 3.43 5.79
C SER A 149 8.98 4.94 5.81
N TYR A 150 10.27 5.30 5.91
CA TYR A 150 10.81 6.57 5.42
C TYR A 150 11.46 6.34 4.05
N PHE A 151 10.75 6.64 2.97
CA PHE A 151 11.24 6.45 1.60
C PHE A 151 12.02 7.68 1.15
N GLN A 152 13.34 7.51 0.96
CA GLN A 152 14.25 8.57 0.58
C GLN A 152 14.14 8.88 -0.91
N LEU A 153 13.35 9.89 -1.23
CA LEU A 153 13.18 10.38 -2.59
C LEU A 153 14.01 11.66 -2.83
N PRO A 154 14.57 11.84 -4.04
CA PRO A 154 15.09 13.14 -4.47
C PRO A 154 14.05 14.25 -4.35
N PRO A 155 14.45 15.51 -4.17
CA PRO A 155 13.52 16.62 -3.89
C PRO A 155 12.37 16.74 -4.90
N VAL A 156 12.64 16.57 -6.19
CA VAL A 156 11.64 16.64 -7.26
C VAL A 156 10.59 15.52 -7.11
N LEU A 157 11.03 14.26 -6.93
CA LEU A 157 10.14 13.12 -6.76
C LEU A 157 9.36 13.22 -5.45
N ARG A 158 9.98 13.74 -4.40
CA ARG A 158 9.31 13.98 -3.12
C ARG A 158 8.19 15.00 -3.26
N TRP A 159 8.41 16.10 -4.00
CA TRP A 159 7.38 17.10 -4.28
C TRP A 159 6.24 16.51 -5.12
N LEU A 160 6.56 15.80 -6.21
CA LEU A 160 5.58 15.15 -7.09
C LEU A 160 4.70 14.12 -6.37
N THR A 161 5.23 13.45 -5.35
CA THR A 161 4.51 12.46 -4.54
C THR A 161 3.88 13.05 -3.27
N GLY A 162 3.79 14.38 -3.14
CA GLY A 162 3.20 15.02 -1.98
C GLY A 162 3.89 14.69 -0.65
N ASN A 163 5.21 14.48 -0.66
CA ASN A 163 6.01 14.09 0.52
C ASN A 163 5.60 12.74 1.15
N ILE A 164 4.89 11.86 0.42
CA ILE A 164 4.41 10.57 0.95
C ILE A 164 5.55 9.65 1.45
N GLY A 165 6.79 9.92 1.04
CA GLY A 165 7.97 9.21 1.55
C GLY A 165 8.17 9.33 3.07
N PHE A 166 7.61 10.34 3.71
CA PHE A 166 7.58 10.48 5.18
C PHE A 166 6.39 9.75 5.81
N HIS A 167 6.11 8.53 5.37
CA HIS A 167 4.88 7.80 5.71
C HIS A 167 4.76 7.46 7.18
N HIS A 168 5.86 7.18 7.88
CA HIS A 168 5.90 6.98 9.32
C HIS A 168 5.35 8.18 10.11
N VAL A 169 5.60 9.43 9.66
CA VAL A 169 5.02 10.64 10.26
C VAL A 169 3.51 10.70 10.02
N HIS A 170 3.07 10.32 8.80
CA HIS A 170 1.64 10.24 8.49
C HIS A 170 0.93 9.21 9.39
N HIS A 171 1.57 8.09 9.70
CA HIS A 171 1.02 7.10 10.63
C HIS A 171 0.97 7.60 12.07
N LEU A 172 1.99 8.34 12.52
CA LEU A 172 1.97 8.96 13.86
C LEU A 172 0.82 9.97 14.00
N ASN A 173 0.59 10.79 12.98
CA ASN A 173 -0.50 11.76 12.98
C ASN A 173 -0.97 12.09 11.55
N PRO A 174 -2.07 11.47 11.07
CA PRO A 174 -2.59 11.69 9.72
C PRO A 174 -3.15 13.11 9.47
N ARG A 175 -3.22 13.97 10.50
CA ARG A 175 -3.63 15.37 10.38
C ARG A 175 -2.49 16.30 9.98
N VAL A 176 -1.23 15.83 10.00
CA VAL A 176 -0.08 16.61 9.53
C VAL A 176 -0.18 16.80 8.03
N PRO A 177 -0.29 18.04 7.52
CA PRO A 177 -0.38 18.28 6.08
C PRO A 177 0.95 17.95 5.39
N ASN A 178 0.89 17.60 4.12
CA ASN A 178 2.05 17.10 3.34
C ASN A 178 3.26 18.05 3.38
N TYR A 179 3.06 19.35 3.35
CA TYR A 179 4.13 20.35 3.40
C TYR A 179 4.81 20.46 4.77
N ARG A 180 4.24 19.89 5.84
CA ARG A 180 4.83 19.83 7.18
C ARG A 180 5.47 18.49 7.53
N LEU A 181 5.25 17.44 6.71
CA LEU A 181 5.76 16.09 6.99
C LEU A 181 7.28 16.07 7.18
N ARG A 182 8.02 16.84 6.39
CA ARG A 182 9.49 16.92 6.52
C ARG A 182 9.91 17.49 7.87
N ALA A 183 9.36 18.62 8.26
CA ALA A 183 9.71 19.24 9.54
C ALA A 183 9.36 18.34 10.74
N CYS A 184 8.22 17.62 10.66
CA CYS A 184 7.87 16.63 11.67
C CYS A 184 8.83 15.44 11.66
N HIS A 185 9.27 14.96 10.47
CA HIS A 185 10.27 13.91 10.37
C HIS A 185 11.58 14.32 11.03
N ASP A 186 12.08 15.52 10.75
CA ASP A 186 13.35 16.02 11.30
C ASP A 186 13.28 16.05 12.84
N ALA A 187 12.15 16.47 13.42
CA ALA A 187 11.89 16.49 14.87
C ALA A 187 11.81 15.07 15.46
N VAL A 188 11.06 14.17 14.82
CA VAL A 188 10.92 12.77 15.25
C VAL A 188 12.26 12.04 15.15
N ASN A 189 12.98 12.22 14.05
CA ASN A 189 14.25 11.55 13.80
C ASN A 189 15.37 11.95 14.76
N ALA A 190 15.28 13.15 15.35
CA ALA A 190 16.18 13.59 16.41
C ALA A 190 16.00 12.80 17.72
N LEU A 191 14.80 12.28 17.97
CA LEU A 191 14.46 11.50 19.16
C LEU A 191 14.52 9.98 18.90
N HIS A 192 14.07 9.56 17.72
CA HIS A 192 14.00 8.17 17.27
C HIS A 192 14.53 8.08 15.84
N PRO A 193 15.80 7.72 15.64
CA PRO A 193 16.39 7.61 14.31
C PRO A 193 15.65 6.58 13.43
N VAL A 194 15.04 7.06 12.35
CA VAL A 194 14.28 6.23 11.42
C VAL A 194 15.15 5.86 10.22
N ARG A 195 15.26 4.57 9.93
CA ARG A 195 16.02 4.09 8.78
C ARG A 195 15.33 4.47 7.47
N GLY A 196 16.09 5.13 6.60
CA GLY A 196 15.60 5.47 5.26
C GLY A 196 15.65 4.27 4.32
N LEU A 197 14.58 4.11 3.54
CA LEU A 197 14.49 3.15 2.45
C LEU A 197 14.97 3.82 1.16
N SER A 198 16.03 3.30 0.56
CA SER A 198 16.54 3.83 -0.71
C SER A 198 15.63 3.45 -1.89
N LEU A 199 15.76 4.16 -3.02
CA LEU A 199 15.00 3.86 -4.24
C LEU A 199 15.21 2.40 -4.70
N LEU A 200 16.45 1.92 -4.67
CA LEU A 200 16.78 0.54 -5.06
C LEU A 200 16.13 -0.49 -4.13
N ALA A 201 16.12 -0.23 -2.83
CA ALA A 201 15.44 -1.08 -1.87
C ALA A 201 13.92 -1.06 -2.09
N GLY A 202 13.33 0.11 -2.40
CA GLY A 202 11.92 0.25 -2.78
C GLY A 202 11.54 -0.55 -4.03
N LEU A 203 12.40 -0.60 -5.05
CA LEU A 203 12.19 -1.43 -6.25
C LEU A 203 12.25 -2.94 -5.96
N ARG A 204 12.94 -3.35 -4.90
CA ARG A 204 13.02 -4.76 -4.47
C ARG A 204 11.88 -5.17 -3.53
N ALA A 205 11.28 -4.22 -2.84
CA ALA A 205 10.22 -4.43 -1.84
C ALA A 205 9.03 -5.28 -2.33
N PRO A 206 8.55 -5.19 -3.59
CA PRO A 206 7.46 -6.03 -4.10
C PRO A 206 7.71 -7.55 -4.04
N ARG A 207 8.96 -7.97 -3.90
CA ARG A 207 9.33 -9.38 -3.76
C ARG A 207 9.27 -9.92 -2.34
N LEU A 208 9.16 -9.03 -1.35
CA LEU A 208 9.08 -9.36 0.08
C LEU A 208 7.63 -9.70 0.42
N THR A 209 7.34 -10.96 0.71
CA THR A 209 5.96 -11.48 0.73
C THR A 209 5.61 -12.30 1.96
N LEU A 210 6.60 -12.70 2.77
CA LEU A 210 6.42 -13.52 3.95
C LEU A 210 7.14 -12.88 5.14
N TRP A 211 6.56 -12.99 6.33
CA TRP A 211 7.22 -12.61 7.57
C TRP A 211 8.02 -13.78 8.15
N ASP A 212 9.30 -13.59 8.33
CA ASP A 212 10.17 -14.57 8.99
C ASP A 212 10.30 -14.20 10.47
N GLU A 213 9.59 -14.95 11.32
CA GLU A 213 9.55 -14.71 12.77
C GLU A 213 10.93 -14.89 13.41
N ALA A 214 11.73 -15.86 12.93
CA ALA A 214 13.05 -16.15 13.48
C ALA A 214 14.09 -15.06 13.14
N ARG A 215 13.95 -14.46 11.94
CA ARG A 215 14.86 -13.41 11.46
C ARG A 215 14.35 -12.00 11.74
N GLY A 216 13.10 -11.86 12.18
CA GLY A 216 12.46 -10.57 12.43
C GLY A 216 12.42 -9.66 11.20
N ARG A 217 12.17 -10.20 10.01
CA ARG A 217 12.13 -9.45 8.74
C ARG A 217 11.25 -10.07 7.68
N LEU A 218 10.86 -9.27 6.70
CA LEU A 218 10.20 -9.78 5.50
C LEU A 218 11.20 -10.49 4.57
N VAL A 219 10.76 -11.62 4.00
CA VAL A 219 11.55 -12.46 3.10
C VAL A 219 10.76 -12.79 1.83
N ARG A 220 11.48 -13.22 0.80
CA ARG A 220 10.88 -13.69 -0.46
C ARG A 220 10.38 -15.13 -0.33
N PHE A 221 9.50 -15.55 -1.20
CA PHE A 221 9.09 -16.96 -1.30
C PHE A 221 10.26 -17.93 -1.50
N ALA A 222 11.31 -17.50 -2.22
CA ALA A 222 12.49 -18.32 -2.44
C ALA A 222 13.34 -18.55 -1.18
N ASP A 223 13.19 -17.67 -0.19
CA ASP A 223 13.97 -17.71 1.06
C ASP A 223 13.22 -18.47 2.18
N ALA A 224 11.95 -18.88 1.92
CA ALA A 224 11.15 -19.65 2.87
C ALA A 224 11.69 -21.08 2.99
N ARG A 225 12.35 -21.37 4.12
CA ARG A 225 12.87 -22.71 4.46
C ARG A 225 12.25 -23.15 5.79
N PRO A 226 12.02 -24.47 5.97
CA PRO A 226 11.75 -25.01 7.29
C PRO A 226 12.92 -24.66 8.24
N LEU A 227 12.59 -24.32 9.47
CA LEU A 227 13.57 -24.18 10.56
C LEU A 227 14.15 -25.53 10.91
#